data_7c8c86d8803d24b7185c30bf4622f295
#
_entry.id   7c8c86d8803d24b7185c30bf4622f295
#
_cell.length_a   1.000
_cell.length_b   1.000
_cell.length_c   1.000
_cell.angle_alpha   90.00
_cell.angle_beta   90.00
_cell.angle_gamma   90.00
#
_symmetry.space_group_name_H-M   'P 1'
#
loop_
_entity.id
_entity.type
_entity.pdbx_description
1 polymer ?
#
loop_
_entity_poly.entity_id
_entity_poly.type
_entity_poly.pdbx_seq_one_letter_code
_entity_poly.pdbx_strand_id
1 'polypeptide(L)'
;PAAPPAAKVKGGKYKIHVAAVRSRSEAEALAQRLNAEHAKEFASRTATVDEATIGSMGKFYRVRVGSYPTADEPRGLCNTLRNSGYDCLVVTN
;
A
#
# COMPACT_ATOMS: atom_id res chain seq x y z
N PRO A 1 0.91 14.81 -8.47
CA PRO A 1 0.43 14.64 -8.63
C PRO A 1 -0.29 13.82 -8.61
N ALA A 2 -0.20 13.32 -8.80
CA ALA A 2 -0.87 12.49 -8.82
C ALA A 2 -1.99 12.46 -8.16
N ALA A 3 -2.15 13.16 -7.58
CA ALA A 3 -3.28 13.33 -6.98
C ALA A 3 -4.50 12.99 -7.64
N PRO A 4 -4.64 13.26 -8.81
CA PRO A 4 -5.89 13.11 -9.44
C PRO A 4 -6.53 11.78 -9.23
N PRO A 5 -5.83 10.78 -9.44
CA PRO A 5 -6.44 9.49 -9.31
C PRO A 5 -6.89 9.27 -7.92
N ALA A 6 -6.11 9.71 -7.03
CA ALA A 6 -6.46 9.52 -5.68
C ALA A 6 -7.74 10.18 -5.35
N ALA A 7 -7.94 11.28 -5.90
CA ALA A 7 -9.12 11.99 -5.63
C ALA A 7 -10.33 11.21 -6.00
N LYS A 8 -10.21 10.45 -7.06
CA LYS A 8 -11.34 9.77 -7.48
C LYS A 8 -11.68 8.66 -6.63
N VAL A 9 -10.85 8.26 -5.79
CA VAL A 9 -11.14 7.15 -4.99
C VAL A 9 -12.09 7.43 -3.93
N LYS A 10 -12.64 8.48 -3.99
CA LYS A 10 -13.65 8.69 -3.17
C LYS A 10 -13.49 8.64 -1.76
N GLY A 11 -12.81 9.37 -1.23
CA GLY A 11 -12.81 9.51 0.16
C GLY A 11 -12.14 8.47 0.95
N GLY A 12 -11.39 7.76 0.36
CA GLY A 12 -10.70 6.76 1.09
C GLY A 12 -9.73 7.38 2.04
N LYS A 13 -9.90 7.17 3.34
CA LYS A 13 -8.93 7.66 4.28
C LYS A 13 -8.09 6.55 4.86
N TYR A 14 -8.34 5.32 4.52
CA TYR A 14 -7.57 4.20 5.02
C TYR A 14 -6.71 3.61 3.92
N LYS A 15 -5.49 3.25 4.26
CA LYS A 15 -4.59 2.56 3.34
C LYS A 15 -3.97 1.39 4.04
N ILE A 16 -3.42 0.48 3.27
CA ILE A 16 -2.67 -0.63 3.79
C ILE A 16 -1.20 -0.35 3.56
N HIS A 17 -0.41 -0.40 4.61
CA HIS A 17 1.04 -0.23 4.52
C HIS A 17 1.66 -1.62 4.59
N VAL A 18 2.42 -1.97 3.58
CA VAL A 18 3.02 -3.29 3.50
C VAL A 18 4.49 -3.27 3.84
N ALA A 19 5.22 -2.28 3.38
CA ALA A 19 6.65 -2.24 3.61
C ALA A 19 7.22 -0.84 3.43
N ALA A 20 8.37 -0.61 4.05
CA ALA A 20 9.15 0.59 3.80
C ALA A 20 10.58 0.12 3.65
N VAL A 21 11.17 0.36 2.50
CA VAL A 21 12.50 -0.12 2.20
C VAL A 21 13.35 1.02 1.66
N ARG A 22 14.65 0.82 1.67
CA ARG A 22 15.57 1.86 1.24
C ARG A 22 15.81 1.90 -0.26
N SER A 23 15.45 0.86 -0.97
CA SER A 23 15.69 0.76 -2.39
C SER A 23 14.39 0.89 -3.17
N ARG A 24 14.35 1.81 -4.13
CA ARG A 24 13.16 1.95 -4.97
C ARG A 24 12.90 0.69 -5.77
N SER A 25 13.95 0.08 -6.30
CA SER A 25 13.74 -1.12 -7.11
C SER A 25 13.20 -2.27 -6.29
N GLU A 26 13.60 -2.36 -5.05
CA GLU A 26 13.08 -3.38 -4.16
C GLU A 26 11.60 -3.13 -3.87
N ALA A 27 11.23 -1.87 -3.63
CA ALA A 27 9.85 -1.51 -3.38
C ALA A 27 8.99 -1.80 -4.61
N GLU A 28 9.49 -1.45 -5.78
CA GLU A 28 8.73 -1.68 -7.01
C GLU A 28 8.56 -3.16 -7.30
N ALA A 29 9.57 -3.96 -7.03
CA ALA A 29 9.45 -5.41 -7.21
C ALA A 29 8.40 -5.98 -6.28
N LEU A 30 8.35 -5.49 -5.04
CA LEU A 30 7.36 -5.95 -4.09
C LEU A 30 5.96 -5.54 -4.54
N ALA A 31 5.80 -4.30 -5.00
CA ALA A 31 4.51 -3.83 -5.47
C ALA A 31 4.03 -4.65 -6.67
N GLN A 32 4.92 -4.98 -7.58
CA GLN A 32 4.56 -5.78 -8.73
C GLN A 32 4.12 -7.17 -8.31
N ARG A 33 4.82 -7.74 -7.34
CA ARG A 33 4.48 -9.06 -6.86
C ARG A 33 3.12 -9.07 -6.19
N LEU A 34 2.86 -8.05 -5.37
CA LEU A 34 1.56 -7.93 -4.73
C LEU A 34 0.45 -7.79 -5.76
N ASN A 35 0.65 -6.96 -6.77
CA ASN A 35 -0.35 -6.77 -7.80
C ASN A 35 -0.58 -8.04 -8.61
N ALA A 36 0.44 -8.84 -8.80
CA ALA A 36 0.30 -10.07 -9.55
C ALA A 36 -0.40 -11.16 -8.73
N GLU A 37 -0.05 -11.26 -7.46
CA GLU A 37 -0.53 -12.35 -6.62
C GLU A 37 -1.90 -12.07 -5.99
N HIS A 38 -2.19 -10.82 -5.74
CA HIS A 38 -3.38 -10.44 -4.99
C HIS A 38 -4.29 -9.46 -5.72
N ALA A 39 -4.22 -9.46 -7.05
CA ALA A 39 -5.02 -8.54 -7.84
C ALA A 39 -6.50 -8.64 -7.51
N LYS A 40 -6.99 -9.84 -7.31
CA LYS A 40 -8.39 -10.01 -7.02
C LYS A 40 -8.77 -9.45 -5.69
N GLU A 41 -7.94 -9.65 -4.71
CA GLU A 41 -8.21 -9.15 -3.37
C GLU A 41 -8.20 -7.62 -3.33
N PHE A 42 -7.38 -7.03 -4.17
CA PHE A 42 -7.27 -5.57 -4.19
C PHE A 42 -8.44 -4.93 -4.93
N ALA A 43 -9.16 -5.71 -5.70
CA ALA A 43 -10.27 -5.23 -6.51
C ALA A 43 -9.75 -4.19 -7.49
N SER A 44 -10.22 -2.98 -7.43
CA SER A 44 -9.79 -1.96 -8.38
C SER A 44 -8.57 -1.19 -7.89
N ARG A 45 -8.03 -1.55 -6.74
CA ARG A 45 -6.89 -0.84 -6.21
C ARG A 45 -5.61 -1.58 -6.51
N THR A 46 -4.48 -0.87 -6.45
CA THR A 46 -3.19 -1.49 -6.73
C THR A 46 -2.19 -1.08 -5.68
N ALA A 47 -1.17 -1.89 -5.53
CA ALA A 47 -0.05 -1.54 -4.68
C ALA A 47 0.81 -0.52 -5.43
N THR A 48 1.20 0.53 -4.75
CA THR A 48 2.02 1.59 -5.33
C THR A 48 3.19 1.89 -4.42
N VAL A 49 4.18 2.58 -4.98
CA VAL A 49 5.38 2.95 -4.25
C VAL A 49 5.44 4.46 -4.14
N ASP A 50 5.72 4.97 -2.96
CA ASP A 50 5.98 6.40 -2.83
C ASP A 50 7.19 6.61 -1.94
N GLU A 51 7.77 7.80 -2.05
CA GLU A 51 8.91 8.19 -1.24
C GLU A 51 8.45 8.83 0.05
N ALA A 52 9.18 8.58 1.11
CA ALA A 52 8.96 9.28 2.37
C ALA A 52 10.31 9.54 3.01
N THR A 53 10.46 10.73 3.58
CA THR A 53 11.65 11.04 4.34
C THR A 53 11.29 10.90 5.81
N ILE A 54 12.03 10.09 6.52
CA ILE A 54 11.71 9.78 7.91
C ILE A 54 12.81 10.32 8.81
N GLY A 55 12.62 11.53 9.25
CA GLY A 55 13.55 12.17 10.18
C GLY A 55 14.99 12.07 9.72
N SER A 56 15.87 11.75 10.61
CA SER A 56 17.27 11.62 10.29
C SER A 56 17.61 10.30 9.61
N MET A 57 16.65 9.41 9.51
CA MET A 57 16.89 8.13 8.86
C MET A 57 16.94 8.24 7.34
N GLY A 58 16.44 9.33 6.80
CA GLY A 58 16.54 9.60 5.38
C GLY A 58 15.37 9.10 4.58
N LYS A 59 15.64 8.80 3.33
CA LYS A 59 14.59 8.48 2.38
C LYS A 59 14.26 6.99 2.41
N PHE A 60 12.97 6.72 2.42
CA PHE A 60 12.46 5.36 2.30
C PHE A 60 11.44 5.30 1.19
N TYR A 61 11.19 4.12 0.67
CA TYR A 61 10.18 3.88 -0.35
C TYR A 61 9.14 2.97 0.27
N ARG A 62 7.89 3.45 0.29
CA ARG A 62 6.81 2.73 0.95
C ARG A 62 5.94 2.03 -0.08
N VAL A 63 5.54 0.81 0.24
CA VAL A 63 4.62 0.06 -0.60
C VAL A 63 3.28 0.04 0.11
N ARG A 64 2.27 0.61 -0.51
CA ARG A 64 0.96 0.75 0.09
C ARG A 64 -0.14 0.48 -0.92
N VAL A 65 -1.30 0.07 -0.43
CA VAL A 65 -2.47 -0.19 -1.25
C VAL A 65 -3.62 0.65 -0.71
N GLY A 66 -4.39 1.19 -1.55
CA GLY A 66 -5.57 1.93 -1.11
C GLY A 66 -5.90 2.99 -2.08
N SER A 67 -6.84 3.82 -1.75
CA SER A 67 -7.39 3.95 -0.39
C SER A 67 -8.75 3.29 -0.28
N TYR A 68 -9.22 3.22 0.95
CA TYR A 68 -10.49 2.56 1.30
C TYR A 68 -11.32 3.49 2.17
N PRO A 69 -12.63 3.49 2.00
CA PRO A 69 -13.48 4.39 2.79
C PRO A 69 -13.65 3.97 4.25
N THR A 70 -13.54 2.70 4.53
CA THR A 70 -13.67 2.21 5.91
C THR A 70 -12.48 1.31 6.22
N ALA A 71 -12.37 0.92 7.49
CA ALA A 71 -11.26 0.08 7.92
C ALA A 71 -11.55 -1.41 7.76
N ASP A 72 -12.79 -1.79 7.52
CA ASP A 72 -13.18 -3.20 7.48
C ASP A 72 -12.53 -3.96 6.35
N GLU A 73 -12.62 -3.41 5.15
CA GLU A 73 -12.07 -4.07 3.99
C GLU A 73 -10.54 -4.20 4.09
N PRO A 74 -9.81 -3.14 4.44
CA PRO A 74 -8.36 -3.28 4.57
C PRO A 74 -7.94 -4.22 5.70
N ARG A 75 -8.72 -4.34 6.76
CA ARG A 75 -8.38 -5.28 7.81
C ARG A 75 -8.44 -6.72 7.31
N GLY A 76 -9.49 -7.05 6.57
CA GLY A 76 -9.61 -8.37 5.99
C GLY A 76 -8.48 -8.65 5.01
N LEU A 77 -8.14 -7.65 4.21
CA LEU A 77 -7.07 -7.80 3.25
C LEU A 77 -5.73 -7.98 3.95
N CYS A 78 -5.50 -7.26 5.05
CA CYS A 78 -4.29 -7.43 5.81
C CYS A 78 -4.16 -8.85 6.35
N ASN A 79 -5.25 -9.45 6.80
CA ASN A 79 -5.19 -10.83 7.25
C ASN A 79 -4.77 -11.75 6.13
N THR A 80 -5.30 -11.54 4.94
CA THR A 80 -4.93 -12.34 3.78
C THR A 80 -3.46 -12.16 3.44
N LEU A 81 -2.97 -10.95 3.47
CA LEU A 81 -1.58 -10.69 3.14
C LEU A 81 -0.63 -11.29 4.17
N ARG A 82 -0.98 -11.19 5.44
CA ARG A 82 -0.15 -11.81 6.47
C ARG A 82 -0.08 -13.31 6.30
N ASN A 83 -1.18 -13.93 5.93
CA ASN A 83 -1.19 -15.36 5.69
C ASN A 83 -0.31 -15.74 4.50
N SER A 84 -0.08 -14.80 3.61
CA SER A 84 0.79 -15.05 2.46
C SER A 84 2.24 -14.64 2.73
N GLY A 85 2.54 -14.25 3.96
CA GLY A 85 3.92 -13.94 4.31
C GLY A 85 4.31 -12.48 4.23
N TYR A 86 3.37 -11.58 3.99
CA TYR A 86 3.67 -10.16 3.94
C TYR A 86 3.34 -9.49 5.26
N ASP A 87 4.04 -8.43 5.57
CA ASP A 87 3.64 -7.58 6.67
C ASP A 87 2.50 -6.71 6.20
N CYS A 88 1.65 -6.30 7.10
CA CYS A 88 0.52 -5.47 6.72
C CYS A 88 0.01 -4.68 7.91
N LEU A 89 -0.28 -3.41 7.66
CA LEU A 89 -0.79 -2.53 8.70
C LEU A 89 -1.80 -1.59 8.08
N VAL A 90 -2.96 -1.46 8.70
CA VAL A 90 -3.96 -0.50 8.24
C VAL A 90 -3.60 0.87 8.81
N VAL A 91 -3.49 1.87 7.95
CA VAL A 91 -3.11 3.21 8.36
C VAL A 91 -4.12 4.22 7.81
N THR A 92 -4.15 5.39 8.40
CA THR A 92 -4.97 6.47 7.86
C THR A 92 -4.08 7.45 7.13
N ASN A 93 -4.65 8.12 6.18
CA ASN A 93 -3.90 9.15 5.46
C ASN A 93 -3.64 10.35 6.32
#